data_e2fba6c2fd00aa18a866cab8ffe59520
#
_entry.id   e2fba6c2fd00aa18a866cab8ffe59520
#
_cell.length_a   1.000
_cell.length_b   1.000
_cell.length_c   1.000
_cell.angle_alpha   90.00
_cell.angle_beta   90.00
_cell.angle_gamma   90.00
#
_symmetry.space_group_name_H-M   'P 1'
#
loop_
_entity.id
_entity.type
_entity.pdbx_description
1 polymer ?
#
loop_
_entity_poly.entity_id
_entity_poly.type
_entity_poly.pdbx_seq_one_letter_code
_entity_poly.pdbx_strand_id
1 'polypeptide(L)'
;MNQFQCLPATFLCIVLVLGIPVARAAEAASLSQQLAALVAEALANNPEIAAARNELDAAQQRVPAAGAFADPMLELGVINAPIDSLNLEREEMTMKMLGLGQRLPFPGKRELRRAVAAADAASIALAVQET
;
A
#
# COMPACT_ATOMS: atom_id res chain seq x y z
N MET A 1 2.02 -81.71 29.18
CA MET A 1 3.42 -81.28 29.20
C MET A 1 3.40 -79.83 28.64
N ASN A 2 3.43 -78.87 29.58
CA ASN A 2 3.34 -77.42 29.31
C ASN A 2 4.74 -76.85 29.09
N GLN A 3 4.99 -76.24 27.96
CA GLN A 3 6.15 -75.40 27.79
C GLN A 3 5.64 -73.95 27.64
N PHE A 4 5.55 -73.23 28.75
CA PHE A 4 5.49 -71.76 28.75
C PHE A 4 6.93 -71.29 28.58
N GLN A 5 7.23 -70.80 27.36
CA GLN A 5 8.45 -70.09 27.09
C GLN A 5 8.33 -68.64 27.65
N CYS A 6 9.14 -68.35 28.66
CA CYS A 6 9.42 -67.02 29.16
C CYS A 6 10.00 -66.13 28.01
N LEU A 7 9.26 -65.16 27.52
CA LEU A 7 9.85 -64.08 26.78
C LEU A 7 10.73 -63.25 27.72
N PRO A 8 11.96 -62.93 27.33
CA PRO A 8 12.87 -62.20 28.22
C PRO A 8 12.40 -60.77 28.37
N ALA A 9 12.25 -60.31 29.60
CA ALA A 9 11.88 -58.97 30.03
C ALA A 9 12.76 -57.85 29.41
N THR A 10 13.87 -58.20 28.81
CA THR A 10 14.81 -57.34 28.12
C THR A 10 14.24 -56.76 26.80
N PHE A 11 13.29 -57.47 26.13
CA PHE A 11 12.69 -56.97 24.88
C PHE A 11 11.65 -55.87 25.13
N LEU A 12 11.01 -55.86 26.29
CA LEU A 12 10.01 -54.86 26.66
C LEU A 12 10.64 -53.49 26.99
N CYS A 13 11.84 -53.47 27.55
CA CYS A 13 12.56 -52.25 27.87
C CYS A 13 13.13 -51.50 26.62
N ILE A 14 13.52 -52.26 25.57
CA ILE A 14 14.09 -51.66 24.36
C ILE A 14 13.04 -50.92 23.56
N VAL A 15 11.78 -51.37 23.53
CA VAL A 15 10.67 -50.69 22.84
C VAL A 15 10.25 -49.38 23.55
N LEU A 16 10.39 -49.33 24.88
CA LEU A 16 10.05 -48.14 25.67
C LEU A 16 11.04 -46.98 25.50
N VAL A 17 12.33 -47.29 25.27
CA VAL A 17 13.38 -46.26 25.11
C VAL A 17 13.42 -45.67 23.72
N LEU A 18 12.96 -46.37 22.68
CA LEU A 18 12.89 -45.87 21.29
C LEU A 18 11.63 -45.02 20.99
N GLY A 19 10.61 -45.05 21.85
CA GLY A 19 9.35 -44.30 21.65
C GLY A 19 9.39 -42.80 22.08
N ILE A 20 10.33 -42.43 22.95
CA ILE A 20 10.37 -41.09 23.55
C ILE A 20 10.81 -39.98 22.58
N PRO A 21 11.76 -40.14 21.64
CA PRO A 21 12.20 -39.07 20.75
C PRO A 21 11.17 -38.70 19.67
N VAL A 22 10.32 -39.64 19.27
CA VAL A 22 9.32 -39.40 18.22
C VAL A 22 8.16 -38.49 18.71
N ALA A 23 7.73 -38.67 19.94
CA ALA A 23 6.67 -37.85 20.54
C ALA A 23 7.12 -36.39 20.72
N ARG A 24 8.35 -36.14 21.12
CA ARG A 24 8.91 -34.78 21.27
C ARG A 24 9.12 -34.08 19.94
N ALA A 25 9.48 -34.82 18.89
CA ALA A 25 9.61 -34.23 17.55
C ALA A 25 8.26 -33.82 16.96
N ALA A 26 7.19 -34.58 17.20
CA ALA A 26 5.85 -34.25 16.77
C ALA A 26 5.28 -33.00 17.49
N GLU A 27 5.58 -32.88 18.79
CA GLU A 27 5.13 -31.71 19.59
C GLU A 27 5.87 -30.42 19.17
N ALA A 28 7.18 -30.50 18.93
CA ALA A 28 7.97 -29.40 18.43
C ALA A 28 7.51 -28.95 17.01
N ALA A 29 7.14 -29.89 16.16
CA ALA A 29 6.60 -29.58 14.81
C ALA A 29 5.22 -28.91 14.90
N SER A 30 4.36 -29.33 15.83
CA SER A 30 3.04 -28.71 16.02
C SER A 30 3.16 -27.29 16.58
N LEU A 31 4.09 -27.03 17.50
CA LEU A 31 4.35 -25.69 18.03
C LEU A 31 4.90 -24.74 16.97
N SER A 32 5.82 -25.21 16.14
CA SER A 32 6.35 -24.39 15.04
C SER A 32 5.28 -24.03 14.01
N GLN A 33 4.37 -24.95 13.73
CA GLN A 33 3.26 -24.71 12.81
C GLN A 33 2.23 -23.73 13.40
N GLN A 34 1.93 -23.84 14.70
CA GLN A 34 1.05 -22.89 15.40
C GLN A 34 1.68 -21.48 15.44
N LEU A 35 2.97 -21.39 15.73
CA LEU A 35 3.70 -20.12 15.72
C LEU A 35 3.68 -19.48 14.33
N ALA A 36 3.92 -20.25 13.29
CA ALA A 36 3.87 -19.76 11.91
C ALA A 36 2.46 -19.24 11.54
N ALA A 37 1.41 -19.93 11.98
CA ALA A 37 0.02 -19.47 11.76
C ALA A 37 -0.28 -18.17 12.49
N LEU A 38 0.14 -18.03 13.76
CA LEU A 38 -0.04 -16.80 14.54
C LEU A 38 0.74 -15.61 13.94
N VAL A 39 1.96 -15.85 13.50
CA VAL A 39 2.76 -14.82 12.80
C VAL A 39 2.09 -14.41 11.52
N ALA A 40 1.60 -15.35 10.71
CA ALA A 40 0.89 -15.04 9.47
C ALA A 40 -0.40 -14.24 9.74
N GLU A 41 -1.15 -14.58 10.78
CA GLU A 41 -2.35 -13.84 11.20
C GLU A 41 -1.99 -12.44 11.70
N ALA A 42 -0.94 -12.29 12.50
CA ALA A 42 -0.48 -11.00 12.98
C ALA A 42 -0.04 -10.08 11.82
N LEU A 43 0.71 -10.61 10.85
CA LEU A 43 1.12 -9.88 9.67
C LEU A 43 -0.07 -9.49 8.76
N ALA A 44 -1.05 -10.37 8.63
CA ALA A 44 -2.25 -10.10 7.82
C ALA A 44 -3.13 -9.00 8.43
N ASN A 45 -3.17 -8.90 9.76
CA ASN A 45 -4.00 -7.94 10.50
C ASN A 45 -3.20 -6.72 10.99
N ASN A 46 -1.94 -6.57 10.61
CA ASN A 46 -1.13 -5.43 11.03
C ASN A 46 -1.59 -4.15 10.30
N PRO A 47 -2.10 -3.14 11.04
CA PRO A 47 -2.55 -1.88 10.44
C PRO A 47 -1.41 -1.07 9.83
N GLU A 48 -0.18 -1.23 10.31
CA GLU A 48 1.00 -0.55 9.78
C GLU A 48 1.33 -1.04 8.36
N ILE A 49 1.30 -2.37 8.14
CA ILE A 49 1.47 -2.95 6.80
C ILE A 49 0.34 -2.51 5.87
N ALA A 50 -0.90 -2.46 6.37
CA ALA A 50 -2.03 -1.99 5.59
C ALA A 50 -1.88 -0.50 5.20
N ALA A 51 -1.42 0.34 6.14
CA ALA A 51 -1.14 1.75 5.87
C ALA A 51 -0.03 1.93 4.82
N ALA A 52 1.07 1.19 4.94
CA ALA A 52 2.18 1.26 3.99
C ALA A 52 1.75 0.83 2.57
N ARG A 53 0.90 -0.19 2.45
CA ARG A 53 0.33 -0.60 1.15
C ARG A 53 -0.58 0.46 0.55
N ASN A 54 -1.44 1.08 1.37
CA ASN A 54 -2.32 2.17 0.92
C ASN A 54 -1.50 3.39 0.46
N GLU A 55 -0.38 3.68 1.12
CA GLU A 55 0.53 4.74 0.71
C GLU A 55 1.18 4.44 -0.65
N LEU A 56 1.60 3.20 -0.87
CA LEU A 56 2.10 2.74 -2.18
C LEU A 56 1.05 2.89 -3.26
N ASP A 57 -0.18 2.44 -3.02
CA ASP A 57 -1.28 2.56 -3.96
C ASP A 57 -1.58 4.03 -4.29
N ALA A 58 -1.59 4.90 -3.28
CA ALA A 58 -1.76 6.33 -3.47
C ALA A 58 -0.62 6.95 -4.31
N ALA A 59 0.63 6.54 -4.08
CA ALA A 59 1.77 7.00 -4.87
C ALA A 59 1.66 6.55 -6.33
N GLN A 60 1.26 5.31 -6.58
CA GLN A 60 1.05 4.78 -7.94
C GLN A 60 -0.06 5.54 -8.69
N GLN A 61 -1.15 5.89 -8.01
CA GLN A 61 -2.24 6.69 -8.59
C GLN A 61 -1.83 8.13 -8.91
N ARG A 62 -0.81 8.68 -8.26
CA ARG A 62 -0.26 10.01 -8.56
C ARG A 62 0.58 10.04 -9.84
N VAL A 63 1.13 8.90 -10.29
CA VAL A 63 1.98 8.83 -11.48
C VAL A 63 1.27 9.32 -12.74
N PRO A 64 0.06 8.88 -13.12
CA PRO A 64 -0.64 9.41 -14.27
C PRO A 64 -1.01 10.89 -14.11
N ALA A 65 -1.40 11.31 -12.90
CA ALA A 65 -1.77 12.70 -12.61
C ALA A 65 -0.57 13.66 -12.75
N ALA A 66 0.63 13.24 -12.36
CA ALA A 66 1.85 14.04 -12.49
C ALA A 66 2.19 14.35 -13.96
N GLY A 67 1.80 13.48 -14.89
CA GLY A 67 1.95 13.68 -16.33
C GLY A 67 0.76 14.37 -17.02
N ALA A 68 -0.31 14.69 -16.31
CA ALA A 68 -1.47 15.36 -16.90
C ALA A 68 -1.20 16.82 -17.28
N PHE A 69 -2.03 17.36 -18.12
CA PHE A 69 -2.07 18.81 -18.35
C PHE A 69 -2.67 19.51 -17.13
N ALA A 70 -2.27 20.75 -16.91
CA ALA A 70 -2.96 21.58 -15.94
C ALA A 70 -4.41 21.81 -16.39
N ASP A 71 -5.33 21.91 -15.44
CA ASP A 71 -6.73 22.15 -15.72
C ASP A 71 -6.91 23.47 -16.44
N PRO A 72 -7.85 23.58 -17.40
CA PRO A 72 -8.19 24.83 -18.01
C PRO A 72 -8.84 25.76 -16.97
N MET A 73 -8.43 27.00 -16.96
CA MET A 73 -8.97 28.05 -16.10
C MET A 73 -9.97 28.88 -16.87
N LEU A 74 -11.19 28.96 -16.38
CA LEU A 74 -12.21 29.88 -16.87
C LEU A 74 -12.16 31.14 -15.99
N GLU A 75 -11.87 32.27 -16.60
CA GLU A 75 -11.79 33.55 -15.94
C GLU A 75 -13.01 34.41 -16.36
N LEU A 76 -13.78 34.81 -15.36
CA LEU A 76 -14.91 35.70 -15.50
C LEU A 76 -14.59 36.94 -14.67
N GLY A 77 -14.63 38.09 -15.30
CA GLY A 77 -14.31 39.34 -14.64
C GLY A 77 -15.16 40.49 -15.15
N VAL A 78 -15.32 41.49 -14.30
CA VAL A 78 -15.87 42.79 -14.64
C VAL A 78 -14.84 43.82 -14.19
N ILE A 79 -14.43 44.67 -15.13
CA ILE A 79 -13.46 45.74 -14.89
C ILE A 79 -14.21 47.06 -14.85
N ASN A 80 -13.82 47.96 -13.93
CA ASN A 80 -14.42 49.26 -13.72
C ASN A 80 -15.93 49.23 -13.45
N ALA A 81 -16.39 48.26 -12.67
CA ALA A 81 -17.77 48.28 -12.17
C ALA A 81 -17.94 49.41 -11.16
N PRO A 82 -18.98 50.27 -11.29
CA PRO A 82 -19.25 51.30 -10.30
C PRO A 82 -19.65 50.65 -8.97
N ILE A 83 -19.02 51.12 -7.88
CA ILE A 83 -19.25 50.57 -6.52
C ILE A 83 -20.66 50.99 -6.00
N ASP A 84 -21.16 52.11 -6.46
CA ASP A 84 -22.40 52.68 -5.98
C ASP A 84 -23.66 52.03 -6.55
N SER A 85 -23.53 51.41 -7.71
CA SER A 85 -24.63 50.74 -8.40
C SER A 85 -24.08 49.55 -9.18
N LEU A 86 -24.61 48.35 -9.00
CA LEU A 86 -24.28 47.18 -9.79
C LEU A 86 -24.80 47.26 -11.24
N ASN A 87 -25.05 48.46 -11.73
CA ASN A 87 -25.51 48.70 -13.11
C ASN A 87 -24.29 48.72 -14.02
N LEU A 88 -24.03 47.62 -14.69
CA LEU A 88 -22.90 47.42 -15.60
C LEU A 88 -23.03 48.16 -16.95
N GLU A 89 -24.14 48.87 -17.19
CA GLU A 89 -24.42 49.60 -18.42
C GLU A 89 -24.30 51.11 -18.25
N ARG A 90 -24.10 51.59 -17.02
CA ARG A 90 -24.13 53.02 -16.70
C ARG A 90 -22.85 53.78 -17.06
N GLU A 91 -21.72 53.05 -17.05
CA GLU A 91 -20.42 53.65 -17.35
C GLU A 91 -19.82 53.06 -18.63
N GLU A 92 -19.38 53.95 -19.52
CA GLU A 92 -18.78 53.59 -20.81
C GLU A 92 -17.49 52.81 -20.69
N MET A 93 -16.84 52.79 -19.50
CA MET A 93 -15.58 52.10 -19.21
C MET A 93 -15.78 50.74 -18.57
N THR A 94 -17.01 50.29 -18.34
CA THR A 94 -17.27 48.95 -17.75
C THR A 94 -17.07 47.89 -18.80
N MET A 95 -16.13 47.00 -18.54
CA MET A 95 -15.81 45.88 -19.44
C MET A 95 -16.14 44.54 -18.76
N LYS A 96 -16.85 43.68 -19.49
CA LYS A 96 -17.09 42.29 -19.11
C LYS A 96 -16.01 41.44 -19.77
N MET A 97 -15.26 40.68 -18.98
CA MET A 97 -14.19 39.80 -19.45
C MET A 97 -14.58 38.33 -19.28
N LEU A 98 -14.43 37.58 -20.35
CA LEU A 98 -14.52 36.14 -20.36
C LEU A 98 -13.20 35.61 -20.93
N GLY A 99 -12.42 34.96 -20.12
CA GLY A 99 -11.15 34.36 -20.51
C GLY A 99 -11.14 32.83 -20.31
N LEU A 100 -10.50 32.14 -21.24
CA LEU A 100 -10.17 30.74 -21.11
C LEU A 100 -8.65 30.60 -21.22
N GLY A 101 -8.03 30.18 -20.16
CA GLY A 101 -6.58 29.97 -20.09
C GLY A 101 -6.21 28.53 -19.79
N GLN A 102 -5.22 27.99 -20.48
CA GLN A 102 -4.62 26.70 -20.14
C GLN A 102 -3.11 26.83 -20.16
N ARG A 103 -2.49 26.37 -19.09
CA ARG A 103 -1.03 26.35 -18.97
C ARG A 103 -0.46 25.13 -19.69
N LEU A 104 0.23 25.35 -20.80
CA LEU A 104 0.92 24.31 -21.53
C LEU A 104 2.39 24.24 -21.05
N PRO A 105 2.81 23.14 -20.41
CA PRO A 105 4.21 22.98 -20.03
C PRO A 105 5.10 22.75 -21.25
N PHE A 106 6.37 23.13 -21.13
CA PHE A 106 7.37 22.88 -22.16
C PHE A 106 7.45 21.38 -22.52
N PRO A 107 7.67 21.03 -23.79
CA PRO A 107 7.82 19.63 -24.23
C PRO A 107 8.85 18.88 -23.38
N GLY A 108 8.55 17.62 -22.99
CA GLY A 108 9.38 16.80 -22.12
C GLY A 108 9.16 17.01 -20.61
N LYS A 109 8.69 18.18 -20.17
CA LYS A 109 8.50 18.45 -18.72
C LYS A 109 7.47 17.52 -18.06
N ARG A 110 6.45 17.13 -18.81
CA ARG A 110 5.41 16.19 -18.33
C ARG A 110 5.97 14.78 -18.12
N GLU A 111 6.80 14.32 -19.07
CA GLU A 111 7.44 13.01 -18.95
C GLU A 111 8.39 12.95 -17.78
N LEU A 112 9.18 14.01 -17.57
CA LEU A 112 10.08 14.10 -16.41
C LEU A 112 9.30 14.08 -15.09
N ARG A 113 8.18 14.80 -14.99
CA ARG A 113 7.33 14.76 -13.79
C ARG A 113 6.77 13.37 -13.52
N ARG A 114 6.36 12.68 -14.58
CA ARG A 114 5.87 11.31 -14.51
C ARG A 114 6.98 10.35 -14.07
N ALA A 115 8.19 10.53 -14.59
CA ALA A 115 9.34 9.72 -14.22
C ALA A 115 9.74 9.93 -12.75
N VAL A 116 9.70 11.16 -12.25
CA VAL A 116 9.93 11.46 -10.82
C VAL A 116 8.86 10.78 -9.96
N ALA A 117 7.57 10.95 -10.28
CA ALA A 117 6.50 10.31 -9.52
C ALA A 117 6.58 8.77 -9.56
N ALA A 118 7.05 8.18 -10.66
CA ALA A 118 7.28 6.75 -10.75
C ALA A 118 8.46 6.29 -9.89
N ALA A 119 9.54 7.08 -9.82
CA ALA A 119 10.67 6.81 -8.95
C ALA A 119 10.29 6.92 -7.46
N ASP A 120 9.47 7.92 -7.11
CA ASP A 120 8.92 8.07 -5.75
C ASP A 120 8.06 6.85 -5.36
N ALA A 121 7.18 6.39 -6.25
CA ALA A 121 6.38 5.18 -6.01
C ALA A 121 7.27 3.93 -5.87
N ALA A 122 8.36 3.82 -6.63
CA ALA A 122 9.30 2.72 -6.51
C ALA A 122 10.04 2.74 -5.17
N SER A 123 10.42 3.92 -4.65
CA SER A 123 11.05 4.06 -3.33
C SER A 123 10.12 3.64 -2.20
N ILE A 124 8.82 4.00 -2.28
CA ILE A 124 7.81 3.59 -1.31
C ILE A 124 7.59 2.07 -1.37
N ALA A 125 7.62 1.46 -2.58
CA ALA A 125 7.50 0.01 -2.73
C ALA A 125 8.61 -0.76 -2.01
N LEU A 126 9.84 -0.21 -1.97
CA LEU A 126 10.94 -0.79 -1.19
C LEU A 126 10.70 -0.63 0.31
N ALA A 127 10.23 0.53 0.75
CA ALA A 127 9.92 0.78 2.16
C ALA A 127 8.83 -0.17 2.70
N VAL A 128 7.82 -0.54 1.88
CA VAL A 128 6.80 -1.53 2.24
C VAL A 128 7.39 -2.92 2.50
N GLN A 129 8.52 -3.26 1.84
CA GLN A 129 9.18 -4.55 2.06
C GLN A 129 9.98 -4.60 3.38
N GLU A 130 10.33 -3.44 3.94
CA GLU A 130 11.06 -3.32 5.19
C GLU A 130 10.15 -3.26 6.41
N THR A 131 8.86 -2.99 6.21
CA THR A 131 7.81 -2.97 7.26
C THR A 131 7.25 -4.36 7.49
#